data_d4690000656ee6bc89845107338b1837
#
_entry.id   d4690000656ee6bc89845107338b1837
#
_cell.length_a   1.000
_cell.length_b   1.000
_cell.length_c   1.000
_cell.angle_alpha   90.00
_cell.angle_beta   90.00
_cell.angle_gamma   90.00
#
_symmetry.space_group_name_H-M   'P 1'
#
loop_
_entity.id
_entity.type
_entity.pdbx_description
1 polymer ?
#
loop_
_entity_poly.entity_id
_entity_poly.type
_entity_poly.pdbx_seq_one_letter_code
_entity_poly.pdbx_strand_id
1 'polypeptide(L)'
;MSYIANLRRILLVVLAGLALTACATQKKVQTQIQGDVYTGTDTIEYLATGVPDRVFFATNKSVLTTASRDTLRKQAAWLRKNKDISVTIEGHADERGTREYNLALGERRANAAKDYLMTYGISGSRLSVISYGKERPVNSGSDPLAWSQNRRAVTIKNWLIILYNWDFI
;
A
#
# COMPACT_ATOMS: atom_id res chain seq x y z
N MET A 1 -51.45 12.40 -26.85
CA MET A 1 -51.13 11.35 -25.84
C MET A 1 -49.83 10.59 -26.07
N SER A 2 -49.21 10.61 -27.23
CA SER A 2 -47.96 9.89 -27.55
C SER A 2 -46.65 10.49 -26.95
N TYR A 3 -46.58 11.79 -26.77
CA TYR A 3 -45.40 12.48 -26.22
C TYR A 3 -45.07 12.13 -24.76
N ILE A 4 -46.07 12.04 -23.93
CA ILE A 4 -45.92 11.74 -22.49
C ILE A 4 -45.45 10.27 -22.29
N ALA A 5 -45.92 9.35 -23.13
CA ALA A 5 -45.52 7.95 -23.08
C ALA A 5 -44.03 7.77 -23.48
N ASN A 6 -43.55 8.53 -24.47
CA ASN A 6 -42.16 8.48 -24.90
C ASN A 6 -41.21 9.12 -23.88
N LEU A 7 -41.63 10.25 -23.26
CA LEU A 7 -40.85 10.91 -22.20
C LEU A 7 -40.67 10.01 -20.99
N ARG A 8 -41.70 9.26 -20.58
CA ARG A 8 -41.63 8.30 -19.47
C ARG A 8 -40.72 7.12 -19.78
N ARG A 9 -40.68 6.63 -21.03
CA ARG A 9 -39.74 5.57 -21.48
C ARG A 9 -38.29 6.04 -21.46
N ILE A 10 -38.02 7.25 -21.92
CA ILE A 10 -36.67 7.85 -21.92
C ILE A 10 -36.18 8.05 -20.49
N LEU A 11 -37.04 8.53 -19.56
CA LEU A 11 -36.70 8.70 -18.16
C LEU A 11 -36.35 7.40 -17.47
N LEU A 12 -37.07 6.30 -17.76
CA LEU A 12 -36.79 4.96 -17.21
C LEU A 12 -35.48 4.37 -17.72
N VAL A 13 -35.12 4.60 -18.99
CA VAL A 13 -33.84 4.14 -19.57
C VAL A 13 -32.67 4.91 -18.95
N VAL A 14 -32.79 6.22 -18.74
CA VAL A 14 -31.74 7.04 -18.10
C VAL A 14 -31.55 6.64 -16.64
N LEU A 15 -32.63 6.38 -15.89
CA LEU A 15 -32.54 5.88 -14.51
C LEU A 15 -31.91 4.48 -14.42
N ALA A 16 -32.22 3.58 -15.35
CA ALA A 16 -31.60 2.25 -15.41
C ALA A 16 -30.10 2.32 -15.74
N GLY A 17 -29.69 3.25 -16.63
CA GLY A 17 -28.28 3.46 -16.99
C GLY A 17 -27.45 3.98 -15.81
N LEU A 18 -28.00 4.88 -14.98
CA LEU A 18 -27.33 5.40 -13.78
C LEU A 18 -27.14 4.33 -12.68
N ALA A 19 -28.07 3.40 -12.54
CA ALA A 19 -27.97 2.31 -11.57
C ALA A 19 -26.87 1.29 -11.94
N LEU A 20 -26.65 1.03 -13.23
CA LEU A 20 -25.62 0.09 -13.70
C LEU A 20 -24.20 0.61 -13.48
N THR A 21 -23.96 1.92 -13.60
CA THR A 21 -22.63 2.52 -13.34
C THR A 21 -22.24 2.47 -11.86
N ALA A 22 -23.19 2.67 -10.94
CA ALA A 22 -22.95 2.59 -9.50
C ALA A 22 -22.56 1.15 -9.07
N CYS A 23 -23.24 0.11 -9.59
CA CYS A 23 -22.90 -1.29 -9.32
C CYS A 23 -21.51 -1.70 -9.85
N ALA A 24 -21.09 -1.21 -11.01
CA ALA A 24 -19.78 -1.51 -11.57
C ALA A 24 -18.64 -0.94 -10.71
N THR A 25 -18.80 0.26 -10.17
CA THR A 25 -17.80 0.91 -9.30
C THR A 25 -17.66 0.18 -7.97
N GLN A 26 -18.76 -0.23 -7.33
CA GLN A 26 -18.72 -1.02 -6.09
C GLN A 26 -18.06 -2.38 -6.28
N LYS A 27 -18.31 -3.07 -7.39
CA LYS A 27 -17.69 -4.36 -7.69
C LYS A 27 -16.17 -4.22 -7.88
N LYS A 28 -15.69 -3.15 -8.51
CA LYS A 28 -14.27 -2.88 -8.69
C LYS A 28 -13.57 -2.63 -7.33
N VAL A 29 -14.17 -1.86 -6.45
CA VAL A 29 -13.64 -1.60 -5.09
C VAL A 29 -13.55 -2.89 -4.28
N GLN A 30 -14.59 -3.72 -4.28
CA GLN A 30 -14.59 -5.00 -3.57
C GLN A 30 -13.56 -6.00 -4.12
N THR A 31 -13.24 -5.95 -5.42
CA THR A 31 -12.21 -6.80 -6.03
C THR A 31 -10.79 -6.39 -5.60
N GLN A 32 -10.58 -5.12 -5.24
CA GLN A 32 -9.28 -4.61 -4.80
C GLN A 32 -9.04 -4.73 -3.29
N ILE A 33 -10.03 -5.16 -2.51
CA ILE A 33 -9.93 -5.29 -1.06
C ILE A 33 -10.41 -6.70 -0.67
N GLN A 34 -9.53 -7.46 -0.02
CA GLN A 34 -9.88 -8.74 0.60
C GLN A 34 -10.05 -8.56 2.11
N GLY A 35 -11.28 -8.67 2.59
CA GLY A 35 -11.62 -8.21 3.93
C GLY A 35 -11.49 -6.69 4.01
N ASP A 36 -10.48 -6.18 4.72
CA ASP A 36 -10.11 -4.77 4.76
C ASP A 36 -8.66 -4.51 4.30
N VAL A 37 -8.03 -5.49 3.65
CA VAL A 37 -6.65 -5.39 3.12
C VAL A 37 -6.69 -5.10 1.62
N TYR A 38 -5.88 -4.14 1.18
CA TYR A 38 -5.72 -3.82 -0.23
C TYR A 38 -5.00 -4.96 -0.98
N THR A 39 -5.56 -5.35 -2.12
CA THR A 39 -5.04 -6.41 -3.00
C THR A 39 -4.83 -5.96 -4.45
N GLY A 40 -5.09 -4.69 -4.75
CA GLY A 40 -4.84 -4.11 -6.06
C GLY A 40 -3.35 -3.86 -6.34
N THR A 41 -3.03 -3.42 -7.54
CA THR A 41 -1.66 -3.20 -8.01
C THR A 41 -1.37 -1.76 -8.46
N ASP A 42 -2.37 -0.91 -8.50
CA ASP A 42 -2.30 0.46 -9.02
C ASP A 42 -1.47 1.43 -8.16
N THR A 43 -1.22 1.09 -6.88
CA THR A 43 -0.35 1.88 -5.99
C THR A 43 0.99 1.19 -5.71
N ILE A 44 1.27 0.04 -6.34
CA ILE A 44 2.52 -0.69 -6.13
C ILE A 44 3.61 -0.09 -7.02
N GLU A 45 4.69 0.33 -6.38
CA GLU A 45 5.96 0.59 -7.02
C GLU A 45 6.90 -0.61 -6.81
N TYR A 46 8.09 -0.54 -7.39
CA TYR A 46 9.01 -1.67 -7.36
C TYR A 46 10.34 -1.29 -6.75
N LEU A 47 10.77 -2.05 -5.75
CA LEU A 47 12.12 -1.99 -5.20
C LEU A 47 13.16 -2.36 -6.27
N ALA A 48 12.82 -3.32 -7.12
CA ALA A 48 13.56 -3.72 -8.32
C ALA A 48 12.58 -4.42 -9.27
N THR A 49 12.99 -4.68 -10.52
CA THR A 49 12.15 -5.36 -11.51
C THR A 49 11.52 -6.64 -10.94
N GLY A 50 10.20 -6.70 -10.89
CA GLY A 50 9.42 -7.82 -10.37
C GLY A 50 9.42 -7.97 -8.83
N VAL A 51 10.00 -7.02 -8.08
CA VAL A 51 10.03 -7.01 -6.62
C VAL A 51 9.21 -5.83 -6.11
N PRO A 52 7.94 -6.03 -5.70
CA PRO A 52 7.11 -4.96 -5.15
C PRO A 52 7.76 -4.35 -3.90
N ASP A 53 7.63 -3.02 -3.75
CA ASP A 53 8.25 -2.26 -2.67
C ASP A 53 7.42 -2.25 -1.38
N ARG A 54 6.12 -2.55 -1.45
CA ARG A 54 5.20 -2.33 -0.33
C ARG A 54 4.34 -3.53 0.01
N VAL A 55 3.88 -3.54 1.26
CA VAL A 55 2.94 -4.52 1.81
C VAL A 55 1.80 -3.80 2.53
N PHE A 56 0.62 -4.43 2.56
CA PHE A 56 -0.60 -3.84 3.09
C PHE A 56 -1.10 -4.55 4.34
N PHE A 57 -1.85 -3.80 5.16
CA PHE A 57 -2.35 -4.24 6.46
C PHE A 57 -3.84 -4.00 6.63
N ALA A 58 -4.46 -4.83 7.46
CA ALA A 58 -5.82 -4.65 7.93
C ALA A 58 -5.95 -3.42 8.87
N THR A 59 -7.18 -2.96 9.06
CA THR A 59 -7.51 -1.86 9.97
C THR A 59 -6.99 -2.16 11.39
N ASN A 60 -6.28 -1.21 11.97
CA ASN A 60 -5.68 -1.30 13.32
C ASN A 60 -4.75 -2.51 13.54
N LYS A 61 -4.28 -3.16 12.48
CA LYS A 61 -3.37 -4.31 12.57
C LYS A 61 -1.99 -3.98 12.01
N SER A 62 -0.99 -4.67 12.57
CA SER A 62 0.40 -4.74 12.06
C SER A 62 0.81 -6.18 11.73
N VAL A 63 -0.13 -7.13 11.76
CA VAL A 63 0.10 -8.52 11.40
C VAL A 63 0.21 -8.65 9.89
N LEU A 64 1.27 -9.34 9.42
CA LEU A 64 1.50 -9.60 8.01
C LEU A 64 0.54 -10.65 7.47
N THR A 65 -0.13 -10.36 6.37
CA THR A 65 -0.94 -11.30 5.60
C THR A 65 -0.07 -12.27 4.82
N THR A 66 -0.64 -13.35 4.26
CA THR A 66 0.08 -14.27 3.36
C THR A 66 0.66 -13.51 2.15
N ALA A 67 -0.12 -12.66 1.49
CA ALA A 67 0.35 -11.84 0.37
C ALA A 67 1.49 -10.90 0.76
N SER A 68 1.42 -10.26 1.95
CA SER A 68 2.50 -9.43 2.49
C SER A 68 3.78 -10.23 2.70
N ARG A 69 3.68 -11.45 3.25
CA ARG A 69 4.83 -12.35 3.44
C ARG A 69 5.44 -12.78 2.11
N ASP A 70 4.62 -13.06 1.08
CA ASP A 70 5.10 -13.40 -0.26
C ASP A 70 5.90 -12.25 -0.89
N THR A 71 5.42 -11.02 -0.74
CA THR A 71 6.14 -9.82 -1.18
C THR A 71 7.47 -9.68 -0.44
N LEU A 72 7.46 -9.77 0.89
CA LEU A 72 8.69 -9.66 1.70
C LEU A 72 9.69 -10.78 1.40
N ARG A 73 9.24 -12.00 1.05
CA ARG A 73 10.14 -13.07 0.58
C ARG A 73 10.87 -12.68 -0.71
N LYS A 74 10.18 -12.04 -1.66
CA LYS A 74 10.80 -11.52 -2.89
C LYS A 74 11.82 -10.43 -2.57
N GLN A 75 11.47 -9.48 -1.68
CA GLN A 75 12.38 -8.44 -1.22
C GLN A 75 13.62 -9.04 -0.52
N ALA A 76 13.44 -10.02 0.38
CA ALA A 76 14.53 -10.70 1.06
C ALA A 76 15.47 -11.42 0.07
N ALA A 77 14.90 -12.12 -0.92
CA ALA A 77 15.69 -12.80 -1.95
C ALA A 77 16.53 -11.81 -2.77
N TRP A 78 15.96 -10.64 -3.09
CA TRP A 78 16.69 -9.58 -3.80
C TRP A 78 17.77 -8.94 -2.91
N LEU A 79 17.47 -8.62 -1.64
CA LEU A 79 18.41 -8.02 -0.70
C LEU A 79 19.59 -8.94 -0.37
N ARG A 80 19.40 -10.27 -0.38
CA ARG A 80 20.48 -11.24 -0.20
C ARG A 80 21.46 -11.24 -1.37
N LYS A 81 20.96 -11.00 -2.60
CA LYS A 81 21.82 -10.86 -3.80
C LYS A 81 22.54 -9.51 -3.84
N ASN A 82 21.96 -8.47 -3.27
CA ASN A 82 22.47 -7.10 -3.28
C ASN A 82 22.91 -6.69 -1.87
N LYS A 83 24.04 -7.25 -1.41
CA LYS A 83 24.52 -7.14 -0.02
C LYS A 83 24.88 -5.71 0.39
N ASP A 84 25.31 -4.88 -0.55
CA ASP A 84 25.74 -3.50 -0.31
C ASP A 84 24.59 -2.52 -0.16
N ILE A 85 23.36 -2.94 -0.48
CA ILE A 85 22.19 -2.08 -0.39
C ILE A 85 21.58 -2.14 1.02
N SER A 86 21.44 -0.99 1.64
CA SER A 86 20.61 -0.76 2.83
C SER A 86 19.26 -0.17 2.42
N VAL A 87 18.24 -0.41 3.23
CA VAL A 87 16.89 0.08 2.98
C VAL A 87 16.29 0.72 4.22
N THR A 88 15.38 1.65 4.01
CA THR A 88 14.48 2.18 5.04
C THR A 88 13.08 1.61 4.81
N ILE A 89 12.46 1.13 5.87
CA ILE A 89 11.09 0.64 5.86
C ILE A 89 10.20 1.72 6.48
N GLU A 90 9.36 2.32 5.64
CA GLU A 90 8.43 3.37 6.03
C GLU A 90 7.10 2.78 6.45
N GLY A 91 6.60 3.14 7.63
CA GLY A 91 5.30 2.70 8.12
C GLY A 91 4.24 3.79 8.00
N HIS A 92 3.06 3.41 7.48
CA HIS A 92 1.95 4.32 7.22
C HIS A 92 0.63 3.80 7.79
N ALA A 93 -0.28 4.72 8.06
CA ALA A 93 -1.65 4.45 8.51
C ALA A 93 -2.66 5.20 7.64
N ASP A 94 -3.93 4.82 7.77
CA ASP A 94 -5.03 5.62 7.21
C ASP A 94 -5.29 6.87 8.09
N GLU A 95 -6.15 7.77 7.63
CA GLU A 95 -6.41 9.08 8.26
C GLU A 95 -7.11 8.99 9.62
N ARG A 96 -7.76 7.87 9.95
CA ARG A 96 -8.61 7.71 11.13
C ARG A 96 -7.80 7.57 12.41
N GLY A 97 -8.25 8.22 13.48
CA GLY A 97 -7.58 8.22 14.78
C GLY A 97 -6.59 9.38 14.98
N THR A 98 -5.98 9.42 16.17
CA THR A 98 -5.04 10.50 16.54
C THR A 98 -3.71 10.35 15.78
N ARG A 99 -2.95 11.43 15.74
CA ARG A 99 -1.62 11.48 15.12
C ARG A 99 -0.65 10.54 15.84
N GLU A 100 -0.63 10.59 17.15
CA GLU A 100 0.26 9.80 18.01
C GLU A 100 -0.02 8.30 17.86
N TYR A 101 -1.30 7.91 17.88
CA TYR A 101 -1.71 6.53 17.65
C TYR A 101 -1.24 6.00 16.28
N ASN A 102 -1.42 6.80 15.23
CA ASN A 102 -1.05 6.41 13.87
C ASN A 102 0.46 6.36 13.67
N LEU A 103 1.25 7.24 14.31
CA LEU A 103 2.70 7.13 14.32
C LEU A 103 3.15 5.81 14.94
N ALA A 104 2.63 5.46 16.12
CA ALA A 104 2.94 4.20 16.78
C ALA A 104 2.47 2.99 15.96
N LEU A 105 1.30 3.06 15.28
CA LEU A 105 0.81 1.97 14.42
C LEU A 105 1.68 1.81 13.17
N GLY A 106 2.09 2.91 12.54
CA GLY A 106 3.02 2.89 11.40
C GLY A 106 4.35 2.26 11.78
N GLU A 107 4.91 2.63 12.94
CA GLU A 107 6.14 2.04 13.46
C GLU A 107 6.01 0.52 13.67
N ARG A 108 4.93 0.05 14.29
CA ARG A 108 4.66 -1.40 14.45
C ARG A 108 4.58 -2.13 13.11
N ARG A 109 3.99 -1.52 12.07
CA ARG A 109 3.91 -2.07 10.71
C ARG A 109 5.28 -2.18 10.06
N ALA A 110 6.08 -1.14 10.15
CA ALA A 110 7.44 -1.14 9.62
C ALA A 110 8.33 -2.15 10.34
N ASN A 111 8.24 -2.24 11.67
CA ASN A 111 8.97 -3.24 12.44
C ASN A 111 8.52 -4.67 12.08
N ALA A 112 7.23 -4.95 11.88
CA ALA A 112 6.77 -6.27 11.45
C ALA A 112 7.37 -6.69 10.10
N ALA A 113 7.53 -5.76 9.15
CA ALA A 113 8.20 -6.03 7.88
C ALA A 113 9.72 -6.23 8.07
N LYS A 114 10.39 -5.40 8.89
CA LYS A 114 11.79 -5.54 9.26
C LYS A 114 12.09 -6.90 9.89
N ASP A 115 11.33 -7.27 10.91
CA ASP A 115 11.53 -8.52 11.64
C ASP A 115 11.38 -9.71 10.69
N TYR A 116 10.39 -9.66 9.79
CA TYR A 116 10.22 -10.71 8.78
C TYR A 116 11.40 -10.80 7.82
N LEU A 117 11.96 -9.68 7.34
CA LEU A 117 13.16 -9.67 6.50
C LEU A 117 14.38 -10.25 7.25
N MET A 118 14.50 -9.97 8.55
CA MET A 118 15.58 -10.52 9.40
C MET A 118 15.46 -12.04 9.55
N THR A 119 14.26 -12.63 9.61
CA THR A 119 14.08 -14.09 9.62
C THR A 119 14.59 -14.75 8.33
N TYR A 120 14.71 -13.99 7.24
CA TYR A 120 15.29 -14.44 5.96
C TYR A 120 16.79 -14.09 5.82
N GLY A 121 17.46 -13.74 6.93
CA GLY A 121 18.91 -13.54 6.99
C GLY A 121 19.38 -12.16 6.53
N ILE A 122 18.50 -11.16 6.46
CA ILE A 122 18.92 -9.78 6.21
C ILE A 122 19.38 -9.17 7.52
N SER A 123 20.62 -8.63 7.56
CA SER A 123 21.18 -7.98 8.75
C SER A 123 20.34 -6.78 9.18
N GLY A 124 20.03 -6.68 10.47
CA GLY A 124 19.31 -5.55 11.05
C GLY A 124 20.02 -4.19 10.84
N SER A 125 21.35 -4.18 10.70
CA SER A 125 22.13 -2.98 10.39
C SER A 125 21.85 -2.39 9.02
N ARG A 126 21.30 -3.18 8.10
CA ARG A 126 20.89 -2.76 6.75
C ARG A 126 19.43 -2.28 6.69
N LEU A 127 18.68 -2.41 7.79
CA LEU A 127 17.23 -2.18 7.84
C LEU A 127 16.92 -1.06 8.83
N SER A 128 16.69 0.15 8.34
CA SER A 128 16.19 1.27 9.13
C SER A 128 14.65 1.29 9.13
N VAL A 129 14.05 1.84 10.17
CA VAL A 129 12.59 1.99 10.29
C VAL A 129 12.27 3.46 10.55
N ILE A 130 11.23 3.95 9.86
CA ILE A 130 10.62 5.26 10.12
C ILE A 130 9.11 5.15 10.02
N SER A 131 8.38 5.87 10.87
CA SER A 131 6.94 5.99 10.77
C SER A 131 6.54 7.40 10.35
N TYR A 132 5.68 7.48 9.37
CA TYR A 132 4.97 8.71 8.99
C TYR A 132 3.52 8.73 9.50
N GLY A 133 3.07 7.63 10.14
CA GLY A 133 1.70 7.53 10.58
C GLY A 133 0.73 7.84 9.42
N LYS A 134 -0.15 8.82 9.60
CA LYS A 134 -1.12 9.27 8.59
C LYS A 134 -0.68 10.48 7.77
N GLU A 135 0.54 11.01 8.01
CA GLU A 135 0.99 12.29 7.44
C GLU A 135 1.40 12.21 5.96
N ARG A 136 1.62 11.00 5.43
CA ARG A 136 1.99 10.79 4.03
C ARG A 136 1.06 9.77 3.35
N PRO A 137 -0.20 10.13 3.07
CA PRO A 137 -1.11 9.26 2.37
C PRO A 137 -0.66 9.06 0.90
N VAL A 138 -0.84 7.85 0.37
CA VAL A 138 -0.69 7.56 -1.07
C VAL A 138 -1.99 7.88 -1.82
N ASN A 139 -3.12 7.85 -1.11
CA ASN A 139 -4.43 8.26 -1.61
C ASN A 139 -5.07 9.18 -0.57
N SER A 140 -5.40 10.41 -0.96
CA SER A 140 -6.01 11.44 -0.11
C SER A 140 -7.53 11.33 0.03
N GLY A 141 -8.14 10.30 -0.58
CA GLY A 141 -9.59 10.05 -0.44
C GLY A 141 -9.96 9.58 0.97
N SER A 142 -11.18 9.87 1.37
CA SER A 142 -11.78 9.46 2.66
C SER A 142 -12.80 8.34 2.44
N ASP A 143 -12.35 7.22 1.87
CA ASP A 143 -13.16 6.06 1.53
C ASP A 143 -12.42 4.74 1.83
N PRO A 144 -13.12 3.59 1.88
CA PRO A 144 -12.51 2.30 2.20
C PRO A 144 -11.34 1.92 1.30
N LEU A 145 -11.35 2.29 0.01
CA LEU A 145 -10.27 2.01 -0.91
C LEU A 145 -9.03 2.83 -0.55
N ALA A 146 -9.17 4.16 -0.39
CA ALA A 146 -8.09 5.04 0.01
C ALA A 146 -7.48 4.61 1.34
N TRP A 147 -8.30 4.30 2.34
CA TRP A 147 -7.82 3.82 3.63
C TRP A 147 -7.03 2.52 3.51
N SER A 148 -7.48 1.56 2.68
CA SER A 148 -6.78 0.29 2.50
C SER A 148 -5.42 0.46 1.81
N GLN A 149 -5.29 1.39 0.88
CA GLN A 149 -4.04 1.76 0.21
C GLN A 149 -3.06 2.49 1.16
N ASN A 150 -3.60 3.28 2.09
CA ASN A 150 -2.78 4.03 3.06
C ASN A 150 -2.22 3.13 4.17
N ARG A 151 -2.89 2.03 4.52
CA ARG A 151 -2.42 1.06 5.53
C ARG A 151 -1.31 0.17 4.96
N ARG A 152 -0.09 0.69 4.90
CA ARG A 152 1.04 0.03 4.23
C ARG A 152 2.37 0.17 4.97
N ALA A 153 3.32 -0.68 4.63
CA ALA A 153 4.74 -0.43 4.86
C ALA A 153 5.48 -0.46 3.51
N VAL A 154 6.40 0.46 3.30
CA VAL A 154 7.13 0.65 2.04
C VAL A 154 8.63 0.47 2.29
N THR A 155 9.29 -0.35 1.48
CA THR A 155 10.74 -0.56 1.52
C THR A 155 11.41 0.31 0.48
N ILE A 156 12.26 1.25 0.91
CA ILE A 156 12.95 2.23 0.07
C ILE A 156 14.45 2.01 0.14
N LYS A 157 15.12 2.00 -1.00
CA LYS A 157 16.59 1.94 -1.07
C LYS A 157 17.22 3.22 -0.53
N ASN A 158 18.26 3.08 0.31
CA ASN A 158 19.04 4.22 0.78
C ASN A 158 20.13 4.52 -0.25
N TRP A 159 19.96 5.62 -1.01
CA TRP A 159 20.89 6.03 -2.06
C TRP A 159 22.14 6.76 -1.54
N LEU A 160 22.27 7.00 -0.24
CA LEU A 160 23.28 7.88 0.36
C LEU A 160 24.74 7.39 0.28
N ILE A 161 25.02 6.17 -0.21
CA ILE A 161 26.40 5.65 -0.29
C ILE A 161 27.06 5.94 -1.65
N ILE A 162 26.28 6.28 -2.69
CA ILE A 162 26.84 6.46 -4.04
C ILE A 162 27.46 7.86 -4.24
N LEU A 163 27.06 8.86 -3.46
CA LEU A 163 27.58 10.24 -3.62
C LEU A 163 28.94 10.49 -2.94
N TYR A 164 29.39 9.59 -2.06
CA TYR A 164 30.69 9.77 -1.37
C TYR A 164 31.89 9.24 -2.14
N ASN A 165 31.71 8.52 -3.25
CA ASN A 165 32.79 7.96 -4.06
C ASN A 165 33.11 8.76 -5.35
N TRP A 166 32.55 9.94 -5.55
CA TRP A 166 32.83 10.77 -6.75
C TRP A 166 33.89 11.85 -6.55
N ASP A 167 34.41 12.04 -5.33
CA ASP A 167 35.41 13.07 -5.03
C ASP A 167 36.86 12.53 -4.98
N PHE A 168 37.14 11.32 -5.47
CA PHE A 168 38.50 10.76 -5.54
C PHE A 168 38.79 10.07 -6.89
N ILE A 169 38.72 10.82 -7.99
CA ILE A 169 39.52 10.54 -9.22
C ILE A 169 39.93 11.84 -9.86
#